data_37da2627c85110bc8fb9634b23b453c3
#
_entry.id   37da2627c85110bc8fb9634b23b453c3
#
_cell.length_a   1.000
_cell.length_b   1.000
_cell.length_c   1.000
_cell.angle_alpha   90.00
_cell.angle_beta   90.00
_cell.angle_gamma   90.00
#
_symmetry.space_group_name_H-M   'P 1'
#
loop_
_entity.id
_entity.type
_entity.pdbx_description
1 polymer ?
#
loop_
_entity_poly.entity_id
_entity_poly.type
_entity_poly.pdbx_seq_one_letter_code
_entity_poly.pdbx_strand_id
1 'polypeptide(L)'
;QDLVHSGQTTKHFIAPTSLSFKHKNHIEMDDRLLQIVYVRDYGMELGDKFLRELMQSDLEVMISLHAKGSAKSEAMTKLRTKKTLMESQKIGEQQKMARSGVYLEKVSQVLESNIDEADELIKTMTQTGDKLFDTLFVIGVIADNEDQLKHSLDIIKQVAGSNDLVIDNLTYMQEAAFNSLLPFGKNYLDGVSRSLLTSNIAVNSPWTSVDLQDKGGKFYGINQISSNII
;
A
#
# COMPACT_ATOMS: atom_id res chain seq x y z
N GLN A 1 -26.87 26.19 -22.71
CA GLN A 1 -28.18 26.51 -22.10
C GLN A 1 -29.02 25.23 -21.85
N ASP A 2 -28.78 24.14 -22.59
CA ASP A 2 -29.55 22.89 -22.49
C ASP A 2 -29.29 22.08 -21.20
N LEU A 3 -28.14 22.28 -20.56
CA LEU A 3 -27.72 21.55 -19.34
C LEU A 3 -28.51 22.01 -18.11
N VAL A 4 -28.94 23.26 -18.04
CA VAL A 4 -29.70 23.79 -16.89
C VAL A 4 -31.14 23.25 -16.88
N HIS A 5 -31.67 22.88 -18.06
CA HIS A 5 -33.03 22.36 -18.20
C HIS A 5 -33.15 20.85 -18.00
N SER A 6 -32.03 20.13 -18.01
CA SER A 6 -32.01 18.63 -17.82
C SER A 6 -32.14 18.18 -16.38
N GLY A 7 -32.17 19.08 -15.40
CA GLY A 7 -32.16 18.73 -13.97
C GLY A 7 -30.85 18.09 -13.49
N GLN A 8 -29.82 18.07 -14.31
CA GLN A 8 -28.52 17.53 -13.98
C GLN A 8 -27.75 18.51 -13.09
N THR A 9 -27.18 18.00 -12.02
CA THR A 9 -26.33 18.77 -11.10
C THR A 9 -24.86 18.59 -11.47
N THR A 10 -23.99 19.46 -11.00
CA THR A 10 -22.53 19.36 -11.16
C THR A 10 -22.00 17.97 -10.76
N LYS A 11 -22.66 17.31 -9.82
CA LYS A 11 -22.29 15.94 -9.38
C LYS A 11 -22.42 14.91 -10.50
N HIS A 12 -23.38 15.04 -11.40
CA HIS A 12 -23.58 14.12 -12.53
C HIS A 12 -22.48 14.25 -13.59
N PHE A 13 -21.75 15.36 -13.60
CA PHE A 13 -20.63 15.56 -14.53
C PHE A 13 -19.28 15.11 -13.97
N ILE A 14 -19.18 14.97 -12.65
CA ILE A 14 -17.92 14.61 -11.96
C ILE A 14 -17.89 13.10 -11.67
N ALA A 15 -19.05 12.52 -11.37
CA ALA A 15 -19.14 11.08 -11.07
C ALA A 15 -19.13 10.25 -12.37
N PRO A 16 -18.46 9.11 -12.39
CA PRO A 16 -18.56 8.16 -13.49
C PRO A 16 -20.03 7.73 -13.67
N THR A 17 -20.45 7.58 -14.93
CA THR A 17 -21.84 7.23 -15.28
C THR A 17 -22.12 5.75 -14.99
N SER A 18 -21.11 4.90 -15.12
CA SER A 18 -21.20 3.47 -14.85
C SER A 18 -19.97 2.95 -14.13
N LEU A 19 -20.22 2.02 -13.20
CA LEU A 19 -19.19 1.25 -12.51
C LEU A 19 -19.57 -0.23 -12.56
N SER A 20 -18.70 -1.08 -13.06
CA SER A 20 -18.90 -2.53 -13.14
C SER A 20 -17.81 -3.27 -12.37
N PHE A 21 -18.21 -4.05 -11.36
CA PHE A 21 -17.33 -4.89 -10.53
C PHE A 21 -17.38 -6.36 -10.93
N LYS A 22 -17.76 -6.68 -12.18
CA LYS A 22 -17.93 -8.06 -12.67
C LYS A 22 -16.60 -8.79 -12.85
N HIS A 23 -15.52 -8.06 -13.11
CA HIS A 23 -14.21 -8.64 -13.37
C HIS A 23 -13.47 -8.93 -12.06
N LYS A 24 -12.70 -10.00 -12.05
CA LYS A 24 -12.00 -10.43 -10.83
C LYS A 24 -10.87 -9.51 -10.39
N ASN A 25 -10.24 -8.79 -11.34
CA ASN A 25 -9.02 -8.02 -11.07
C ASN A 25 -9.13 -6.54 -11.40
N HIS A 26 -10.16 -6.10 -12.13
CA HIS A 26 -10.34 -4.69 -12.48
C HIS A 26 -11.81 -4.27 -12.42
N ILE A 27 -12.02 -3.00 -12.45
CA ILE A 27 -13.32 -2.31 -12.47
C ILE A 27 -13.43 -1.63 -13.82
N GLU A 28 -14.55 -1.78 -14.50
CA GLU A 28 -14.89 -0.95 -15.65
C GLU A 28 -15.54 0.34 -15.13
N MET A 29 -15.01 1.47 -15.55
CA MET A 29 -15.46 2.80 -15.17
C MET A 29 -15.71 3.60 -16.45
N ASP A 30 -16.95 3.67 -16.87
CA ASP A 30 -17.35 4.17 -18.20
C ASP A 30 -16.61 3.44 -19.34
N ASP A 31 -15.74 4.10 -20.06
CA ASP A 31 -14.89 3.58 -21.15
C ASP A 31 -13.46 3.28 -20.69
N ARG A 32 -13.18 3.37 -19.41
CA ARG A 32 -11.83 3.18 -18.81
C ARG A 32 -11.79 2.02 -17.84
N LEU A 33 -10.61 1.51 -17.58
CA LEU A 33 -10.35 0.43 -16.65
C LEU A 33 -9.62 0.97 -15.40
N LEU A 34 -10.04 0.52 -14.24
CA LEU A 34 -9.37 0.77 -12.98
C LEU A 34 -9.00 -0.57 -12.33
N GLN A 35 -7.74 -0.78 -12.04
CA GLN A 35 -7.30 -1.90 -11.21
C GLN A 35 -6.64 -1.40 -9.93
N ILE A 36 -7.03 -1.98 -8.81
CA ILE A 36 -6.47 -1.63 -7.51
C ILE A 36 -5.60 -2.78 -7.05
N VAL A 37 -4.37 -2.42 -6.70
CA VAL A 37 -3.36 -3.31 -6.13
C VAL A 37 -2.94 -2.79 -4.76
N TYR A 38 -2.25 -3.62 -3.98
CA TYR A 38 -1.79 -3.21 -2.65
C TYR A 38 -0.35 -3.63 -2.41
N VAL A 39 0.31 -2.94 -1.50
CA VAL A 39 1.64 -3.33 -1.03
C VAL A 39 1.47 -4.45 -0.01
N ARG A 40 1.84 -5.67 -0.41
CA ARG A 40 1.75 -6.86 0.43
C ARG A 40 2.87 -6.95 1.44
N ASP A 41 4.09 -6.71 0.99
CA ASP A 41 5.29 -6.79 1.82
C ASP A 41 6.16 -5.57 1.64
N TYR A 42 6.80 -5.18 2.73
CA TYR A 42 7.70 -4.06 2.82
C TYR A 42 9.10 -4.58 3.13
N GLY A 43 10.13 -4.00 2.49
CA GLY A 43 11.52 -4.28 2.79
C GLY A 43 11.91 -3.85 4.22
N MET A 44 13.07 -4.28 4.66
CA MET A 44 13.59 -3.96 6.00
C MET A 44 13.81 -2.44 6.17
N GLU A 45 14.23 -1.75 5.13
CA GLU A 45 14.42 -0.30 5.12
C GLU A 45 13.47 0.34 4.10
N LEU A 46 12.45 1.02 4.59
CA LEU A 46 11.56 1.82 3.75
C LEU A 46 12.20 3.19 3.50
N GLY A 47 12.41 3.50 2.22
CA GLY A 47 12.86 4.81 1.75
C GLY A 47 11.72 5.64 1.15
N ASP A 48 11.92 6.95 1.03
CA ASP A 48 10.99 7.87 0.37
C ASP A 48 11.00 7.75 -1.18
N LYS A 49 11.89 6.93 -1.73
CA LYS A 49 12.12 6.79 -3.17
C LYS A 49 10.91 6.22 -3.90
N PHE A 50 10.23 5.24 -3.32
CA PHE A 50 9.10 4.56 -3.97
C PHE A 50 8.01 5.54 -4.40
N LEU A 51 7.53 6.37 -3.47
CA LEU A 51 6.50 7.36 -3.78
C LEU A 51 6.99 8.40 -4.80
N ARG A 52 8.24 8.84 -4.67
CA ARG A 52 8.84 9.79 -5.60
C ARG A 52 8.91 9.23 -7.01
N GLU A 53 9.42 8.02 -7.17
CA GLU A 53 9.52 7.33 -8.46
C GLU A 53 8.14 7.07 -9.06
N LEU A 54 7.18 6.67 -8.23
CA LEU A 54 5.80 6.46 -8.66
C LEU A 54 5.13 7.76 -9.12
N MET A 55 5.34 8.87 -8.41
CA MET A 55 4.80 10.19 -8.78
C MET A 55 5.51 10.81 -10.00
N GLN A 56 6.74 10.42 -10.27
CA GLN A 56 7.49 10.83 -11.46
C GLN A 56 7.18 9.98 -12.69
N SER A 57 6.53 8.84 -12.51
CA SER A 57 6.07 8.02 -13.63
C SER A 57 4.91 8.71 -14.36
N ASP A 58 4.87 8.55 -15.68
CA ASP A 58 3.78 9.08 -16.53
C ASP A 58 2.55 8.14 -16.47
N LEU A 59 2.14 7.80 -15.24
CA LEU A 59 1.02 6.90 -14.97
C LEU A 59 -0.13 7.65 -14.28
N GLU A 60 -1.34 7.33 -14.66
CA GLU A 60 -2.52 7.83 -13.95
C GLU A 60 -2.83 6.91 -12.77
N VAL A 61 -2.40 7.35 -11.58
CA VAL A 61 -2.52 6.56 -10.35
C VAL A 61 -3.24 7.32 -9.25
N MET A 62 -3.97 6.59 -8.45
CA MET A 62 -4.53 7.04 -7.17
C MET A 62 -3.88 6.28 -6.04
N ILE A 63 -3.45 6.97 -5.00
CA ILE A 63 -2.77 6.35 -3.85
C ILE A 63 -3.55 6.64 -2.58
N SER A 64 -3.77 5.61 -1.77
CA SER A 64 -4.35 5.77 -0.44
C SER A 64 -3.56 4.95 0.58
N LEU A 65 -3.14 5.62 1.66
CA LEU A 65 -2.45 5.01 2.79
C LEU A 65 -3.35 5.08 4.02
N HIS A 66 -3.81 3.92 4.48
CA HIS A 66 -4.55 3.79 5.72
C HIS A 66 -3.58 3.37 6.82
N ALA A 67 -3.53 4.11 7.92
CA ALA A 67 -2.72 3.77 9.08
C ALA A 67 -3.57 3.89 10.34
N LYS A 68 -3.82 2.75 10.98
CA LYS A 68 -4.58 2.67 12.25
C LYS A 68 -3.62 2.36 13.39
N GLY A 69 -3.38 3.34 14.26
CA GLY A 69 -2.53 3.16 15.43
C GLY A 69 -3.19 2.26 16.48
N SER A 70 -2.39 1.37 17.07
CA SER A 70 -2.77 0.55 18.22
C SER A 70 -2.16 1.08 19.51
N ALA A 71 -2.85 0.91 20.64
CA ALA A 71 -2.26 1.20 21.94
C ALA A 71 -1.01 0.31 22.15
N LYS A 72 0.07 0.86 22.73
CA LYS A 72 1.34 0.15 22.89
C LYS A 72 1.17 -1.21 23.59
N SER A 73 0.36 -1.26 24.64
CA SER A 73 0.07 -2.50 25.37
C SER A 73 -0.65 -3.55 24.53
N GLU A 74 -1.62 -3.13 23.72
CA GLU A 74 -2.36 -4.01 22.81
C GLU A 74 -1.45 -4.52 21.68
N ALA A 75 -0.67 -3.64 21.05
CA ALA A 75 0.29 -3.99 20.02
C ALA A 75 1.33 -5.01 20.52
N MET A 76 1.89 -4.76 21.72
CA MET A 76 2.84 -5.69 22.35
C MET A 76 2.22 -7.06 22.64
N THR A 77 0.97 -7.09 23.10
CA THR A 77 0.25 -8.35 23.35
C THR A 77 0.01 -9.10 22.04
N LYS A 78 -0.47 -8.42 20.99
CA LYS A 78 -0.66 -9.03 19.65
C LYS A 78 0.63 -9.61 19.09
N LEU A 79 1.74 -8.87 19.15
CA LEU A 79 3.05 -9.34 18.64
C LEU A 79 3.55 -10.56 19.42
N ARG A 80 3.47 -10.53 20.75
CA ARG A 80 3.87 -11.66 21.58
C ARG A 80 3.03 -12.90 21.33
N THR A 81 1.70 -12.73 21.21
CA THR A 81 0.80 -13.86 20.90
C THR A 81 1.10 -14.44 19.52
N LYS A 82 1.31 -13.58 18.50
CA LYS A 82 1.68 -14.00 17.16
C LYS A 82 3.01 -14.76 17.16
N LYS A 83 4.04 -14.25 17.86
CA LYS A 83 5.33 -14.90 18.03
C LYS A 83 5.18 -16.28 18.67
N THR A 84 4.50 -16.38 19.81
CA THR A 84 4.28 -17.64 20.51
C THR A 84 3.58 -18.69 19.63
N LEU A 85 2.61 -18.25 18.81
CA LEU A 85 1.93 -19.13 17.86
C LEU A 85 2.91 -19.66 16.79
N MET A 86 3.74 -18.78 16.22
CA MET A 86 4.76 -19.18 15.24
C MET A 86 5.81 -20.11 15.82
N GLU A 87 6.26 -19.86 17.06
CA GLU A 87 7.17 -20.76 17.78
C GLU A 87 6.53 -22.14 18.01
N SER A 88 5.26 -22.19 18.39
CA SER A 88 4.51 -23.45 18.53
C SER A 88 4.38 -24.20 17.20
N GLN A 89 4.13 -23.47 16.11
CA GLN A 89 4.09 -24.07 14.77
C GLN A 89 5.47 -24.65 14.37
N LYS A 90 6.55 -23.91 14.63
CA LYS A 90 7.93 -24.37 14.37
C LYS A 90 8.22 -25.67 15.12
N ILE A 91 7.88 -25.73 16.39
CA ILE A 91 8.06 -26.95 17.21
C ILE A 91 7.22 -28.11 16.66
N GLY A 92 5.96 -27.85 16.28
CA GLY A 92 5.07 -28.86 15.68
C GLY A 92 5.61 -29.41 14.35
N GLU A 93 6.17 -28.57 13.50
CA GLU A 93 6.80 -28.99 12.26
C GLU A 93 8.08 -29.81 12.51
N GLN A 94 8.92 -29.36 13.41
CA GLN A 94 10.12 -30.10 13.79
C GLN A 94 9.79 -31.53 14.34
N GLN A 95 8.73 -31.66 15.15
CA GLN A 95 8.26 -32.94 15.64
C GLN A 95 7.72 -33.85 14.52
N LYS A 96 6.98 -33.26 13.53
CA LYS A 96 6.51 -34.02 12.37
C LYS A 96 7.66 -34.50 11.49
N MET A 97 8.68 -33.68 11.29
CA MET A 97 9.88 -34.01 10.52
C MET A 97 10.69 -35.12 11.20
N ALA A 98 10.87 -35.02 12.51
CA ALA A 98 11.55 -36.08 13.29
C ALA A 98 10.86 -37.44 13.17
N ARG A 99 9.53 -37.44 12.99
CA ARG A 99 8.74 -38.69 12.83
C ARG A 99 8.74 -39.22 11.39
N SER A 100 8.87 -38.37 10.39
CA SER A 100 8.78 -38.74 8.96
C SER A 100 10.12 -38.96 8.27
N GLY A 101 11.23 -38.63 8.92
CA GLY A 101 12.58 -38.75 8.34
C GLY A 101 12.88 -37.83 7.14
N VAL A 102 12.01 -36.86 6.84
CA VAL A 102 12.18 -35.94 5.74
C VAL A 102 12.58 -34.56 6.25
N TYR A 103 13.78 -34.13 5.88
CA TYR A 103 14.24 -32.75 6.15
C TYR A 103 13.66 -31.78 5.13
N LEU A 104 12.68 -30.95 5.52
CA LEU A 104 12.16 -29.81 4.74
C LEU A 104 12.71 -28.51 5.33
N GLU A 105 13.90 -28.13 4.93
CA GLU A 105 14.62 -26.95 5.44
C GLU A 105 13.90 -25.62 5.13
N LYS A 106 13.14 -25.55 4.03
CA LYS A 106 12.51 -24.31 3.55
C LYS A 106 11.36 -23.77 4.42
N VAL A 107 10.55 -24.62 5.01
CA VAL A 107 9.38 -24.16 5.81
C VAL A 107 9.86 -23.60 7.14
N SER A 108 10.90 -24.20 7.72
CA SER A 108 11.54 -23.72 8.95
C SER A 108 12.15 -22.32 8.79
N GLN A 109 12.76 -21.99 7.65
CA GLN A 109 13.41 -20.70 7.41
C GLN A 109 12.41 -19.53 7.36
N VAL A 110 11.25 -19.72 6.74
CA VAL A 110 10.21 -18.66 6.69
C VAL A 110 9.65 -18.38 8.09
N LEU A 111 9.43 -19.44 8.88
CA LEU A 111 8.97 -19.27 10.27
C LEU A 111 10.03 -18.60 11.14
N GLU A 112 11.31 -18.93 10.97
CA GLU A 112 12.41 -18.27 11.67
C GLU A 112 12.46 -16.78 11.33
N SER A 113 12.45 -16.42 10.06
CA SER A 113 12.46 -15.02 9.62
C SER A 113 11.27 -14.22 10.19
N ASN A 114 10.07 -14.83 10.23
CA ASN A 114 8.90 -14.17 10.79
C ASN A 114 8.96 -14.01 12.33
N ILE A 115 9.61 -14.94 13.02
CA ILE A 115 9.85 -14.86 14.47
C ILE A 115 10.87 -13.75 14.76
N ASP A 116 11.96 -13.70 14.00
CA ASP A 116 13.01 -12.69 14.13
C ASP A 116 12.46 -11.28 13.84
N GLU A 117 11.62 -11.13 12.81
CA GLU A 117 10.91 -9.86 12.52
C GLU A 117 10.03 -9.44 13.72
N ALA A 118 9.28 -10.37 14.30
CA ALA A 118 8.44 -10.06 15.46
C ALA A 118 9.28 -9.65 16.68
N ASP A 119 10.44 -10.25 16.90
CA ASP A 119 11.38 -9.89 17.98
C ASP A 119 11.97 -8.51 17.76
N GLU A 120 12.37 -8.19 16.53
CA GLU A 120 12.89 -6.88 16.18
C GLU A 120 11.86 -5.77 16.38
N LEU A 121 10.61 -5.99 15.97
CA LEU A 121 9.50 -5.07 16.23
C LEU A 121 9.29 -4.85 17.73
N ILE A 122 9.26 -5.90 18.53
CA ILE A 122 9.11 -5.81 20.00
C ILE A 122 10.26 -5.03 20.62
N LYS A 123 11.50 -5.32 20.20
CA LYS A 123 12.72 -4.64 20.68
C LYS A 123 12.68 -3.15 20.33
N THR A 124 12.40 -2.81 19.08
CA THR A 124 12.33 -1.43 18.60
C THR A 124 11.27 -0.64 19.33
N MET A 125 10.04 -1.17 19.46
CA MET A 125 8.96 -0.53 20.22
C MET A 125 9.31 -0.29 21.68
N THR A 126 10.15 -1.15 22.27
CA THR A 126 10.57 -1.03 23.66
C THR A 126 11.64 0.04 23.83
N GLN A 127 12.60 0.12 22.89
CA GLN A 127 13.78 0.98 22.95
C GLN A 127 13.52 2.40 22.43
N THR A 128 12.83 2.54 21.29
CA THR A 128 12.64 3.85 20.61
C THR A 128 11.35 4.54 21.00
N GLY A 129 10.40 3.82 21.62
CA GLY A 129 9.08 4.38 21.90
C GLY A 129 8.16 4.42 20.68
N ASP A 130 8.55 3.83 19.56
CA ASP A 130 7.74 3.72 18.35
C ASP A 130 6.39 3.05 18.63
N LYS A 131 5.40 3.46 17.87
CA LYS A 131 4.06 2.88 17.89
C LYS A 131 3.89 1.95 16.70
N LEU A 132 3.08 0.92 16.88
CA LEU A 132 2.69 0.02 15.83
C LEU A 132 1.38 0.49 15.20
N PHE A 133 1.33 0.44 13.87
CA PHE A 133 0.16 0.76 13.08
C PHE A 133 -0.22 -0.42 12.19
N ASP A 134 -1.50 -0.73 12.14
CA ASP A 134 -2.04 -1.59 11.09
C ASP A 134 -2.20 -0.73 9.83
N THR A 135 -1.39 -1.02 8.82
CA THR A 135 -1.23 -0.17 7.64
C THR A 135 -1.69 -0.91 6.39
N LEU A 136 -2.46 -0.23 5.56
CA LEU A 136 -2.86 -0.68 4.23
C LEU A 136 -2.47 0.39 3.21
N PHE A 137 -1.66 0.03 2.24
CA PHE A 137 -1.25 0.90 1.14
C PHE A 137 -1.85 0.36 -0.16
N VAL A 138 -2.78 1.09 -0.73
CA VAL A 138 -3.45 0.73 -1.99
C VAL A 138 -3.14 1.72 -3.10
N ILE A 139 -3.00 1.20 -4.30
CA ILE A 139 -2.70 1.95 -5.52
C ILE A 139 -3.75 1.58 -6.55
N GLY A 140 -4.54 2.54 -6.98
CA GLY A 140 -5.46 2.42 -8.11
C GLY A 140 -4.76 2.89 -9.38
N VAL A 141 -4.86 2.10 -10.43
CA VAL A 141 -4.25 2.35 -11.74
C VAL A 141 -5.36 2.49 -12.75
N ILE A 142 -5.40 3.63 -13.44
CA ILE A 142 -6.38 3.91 -14.48
C ILE A 142 -5.74 3.76 -15.85
N ALA A 143 -6.44 3.14 -16.78
CA ALA A 143 -6.00 2.94 -18.16
C ALA A 143 -7.18 2.90 -19.12
N ASP A 144 -6.92 3.19 -20.40
CA ASP A 144 -7.95 3.21 -21.44
C ASP A 144 -8.24 1.81 -22.00
N ASN A 145 -7.34 0.85 -21.81
CA ASN A 145 -7.49 -0.53 -22.28
C ASN A 145 -6.65 -1.50 -21.44
N GLU A 146 -6.87 -2.82 -21.65
CA GLU A 146 -6.19 -3.88 -20.90
C GLU A 146 -4.67 -3.91 -21.12
N ASP A 147 -4.19 -3.62 -22.34
CA ASP A 147 -2.76 -3.65 -22.66
C ASP A 147 -2.03 -2.51 -21.91
N GLN A 148 -2.62 -1.31 -21.91
CA GLN A 148 -2.10 -0.17 -21.16
C GLN A 148 -2.16 -0.43 -19.64
N LEU A 149 -3.26 -1.01 -19.15
CA LEU A 149 -3.41 -1.36 -17.75
C LEU A 149 -2.32 -2.34 -17.30
N LYS A 150 -2.08 -3.38 -18.08
CA LYS A 150 -1.03 -4.36 -17.83
C LYS A 150 0.37 -3.72 -17.83
N HIS A 151 0.65 -2.89 -18.83
CA HIS A 151 1.92 -2.16 -18.91
C HIS A 151 2.15 -1.26 -17.69
N SER A 152 1.13 -0.49 -17.29
CA SER A 152 1.19 0.37 -16.11
C SER A 152 1.44 -0.41 -14.82
N LEU A 153 0.78 -1.57 -14.66
CA LEU A 153 0.99 -2.45 -13.52
C LEU A 153 2.39 -3.06 -13.49
N ASP A 154 2.96 -3.40 -14.65
CA ASP A 154 4.33 -3.93 -14.73
C ASP A 154 5.35 -2.85 -14.32
N ILE A 155 5.15 -1.59 -14.72
CA ILE A 155 5.97 -0.46 -14.27
C ILE A 155 5.88 -0.30 -12.75
N ILE A 156 4.67 -0.31 -12.17
CA ILE A 156 4.49 -0.17 -10.72
C ILE A 156 5.19 -1.31 -9.97
N LYS A 157 5.07 -2.55 -10.45
CA LYS A 157 5.75 -3.70 -9.86
C LYS A 157 7.27 -3.59 -9.95
N GLN A 158 7.79 -3.06 -11.07
CA GLN A 158 9.21 -2.83 -11.25
C GLN A 158 9.72 -1.75 -10.28
N VAL A 159 9.03 -0.61 -10.18
CA VAL A 159 9.36 0.46 -9.23
C VAL A 159 9.30 -0.05 -7.78
N ALA A 160 8.26 -0.82 -7.45
CA ALA A 160 8.13 -1.42 -6.12
C ALA A 160 9.29 -2.40 -5.84
N GLY A 161 9.61 -3.29 -6.78
CA GLY A 161 10.72 -4.24 -6.64
C GLY A 161 12.08 -3.57 -6.47
N SER A 162 12.31 -2.42 -7.13
CA SER A 162 13.53 -1.62 -6.96
C SER A 162 13.65 -0.98 -5.57
N ASN A 163 12.55 -0.92 -4.84
CA ASN A 163 12.46 -0.36 -3.48
C ASN A 163 12.11 -1.43 -2.43
N ASP A 164 12.40 -2.69 -2.70
CA ASP A 164 12.15 -3.85 -1.83
C ASP A 164 10.68 -3.99 -1.37
N LEU A 165 9.74 -3.52 -2.20
CA LEU A 165 8.32 -3.66 -1.96
C LEU A 165 7.72 -4.76 -2.84
N VAL A 166 6.74 -5.48 -2.31
CA VAL A 166 6.00 -6.49 -3.06
C VAL A 166 4.56 -6.02 -3.26
N ILE A 167 4.19 -5.83 -4.52
CA ILE A 167 2.82 -5.48 -4.93
C ILE A 167 2.04 -6.75 -5.28
N ASP A 168 0.81 -6.85 -4.80
CA ASP A 168 -0.08 -7.97 -5.10
C ASP A 168 -1.47 -7.50 -5.54
N ASN A 169 -2.19 -8.40 -6.21
CA ASN A 169 -3.53 -8.12 -6.74
C ASN A 169 -4.61 -8.41 -5.69
N LEU A 170 -5.65 -7.59 -5.67
CA LEU A 170 -6.85 -7.78 -4.87
C LEU A 170 -7.92 -8.51 -5.69
N THR A 171 -7.66 -9.79 -5.98
CA THR A 171 -8.52 -10.63 -6.80
C THR A 171 -9.87 -10.86 -6.11
N TYR A 172 -10.98 -10.56 -6.79
CA TYR A 172 -12.36 -10.56 -6.27
C TYR A 172 -12.64 -9.59 -5.12
N MET A 173 -11.71 -8.67 -4.84
CA MET A 173 -11.83 -7.67 -3.77
C MET A 173 -11.83 -6.24 -4.31
N GLN A 174 -12.00 -6.05 -5.61
CA GLN A 174 -11.88 -4.74 -6.27
C GLN A 174 -12.92 -3.72 -5.77
N GLU A 175 -14.14 -4.16 -5.42
CA GLU A 175 -15.17 -3.28 -4.85
C GLU A 175 -14.78 -2.79 -3.45
N ALA A 176 -14.31 -3.68 -2.57
CA ALA A 176 -13.81 -3.32 -1.24
C ALA A 176 -12.56 -2.43 -1.34
N ALA A 177 -11.69 -2.72 -2.32
CA ALA A 177 -10.51 -1.92 -2.61
C ALA A 177 -10.87 -0.51 -3.10
N PHE A 178 -11.85 -0.40 -3.99
CA PHE A 178 -12.36 0.88 -4.47
C PHE A 178 -12.91 1.73 -3.34
N ASN A 179 -13.75 1.16 -2.49
CA ASN A 179 -14.29 1.86 -1.33
C ASN A 179 -13.21 2.28 -0.32
N SER A 180 -12.11 1.51 -0.23
CA SER A 180 -10.95 1.86 0.61
C SER A 180 -10.05 2.93 -0.04
N LEU A 181 -10.01 3.00 -1.37
CA LEU A 181 -9.22 3.98 -2.11
C LEU A 181 -9.83 5.39 -2.01
N LEU A 182 -11.15 5.48 -1.87
CA LEU A 182 -11.86 6.76 -1.77
C LEU A 182 -11.51 7.49 -0.46
N PRO A 183 -11.49 8.84 -0.46
CA PRO A 183 -11.03 9.64 0.68
C PRO A 183 -12.05 9.72 1.84
N PHE A 184 -12.70 8.61 2.17
CA PHE A 184 -13.67 8.53 3.27
C PHE A 184 -13.05 8.06 4.60
N GLY A 185 -11.76 7.75 4.60
CA GLY A 185 -11.04 7.31 5.79
C GLY A 185 -11.46 5.94 6.33
N LYS A 186 -12.10 5.11 5.51
CA LYS A 186 -12.54 3.76 5.88
C LYS A 186 -11.76 2.71 5.10
N ASN A 187 -11.28 1.69 5.81
CA ASN A 187 -10.70 0.50 5.24
C ASN A 187 -11.74 -0.61 5.20
N TYR A 188 -12.01 -1.17 4.03
CA TYR A 188 -12.92 -2.29 3.79
C TYR A 188 -12.18 -3.59 3.42
N LEU A 189 -10.82 -3.56 3.46
CA LEU A 189 -9.96 -4.71 3.15
C LEU A 189 -9.47 -5.35 4.45
N ASP A 190 -10.33 -6.17 5.05
CA ASP A 190 -9.98 -6.88 6.27
C ASP A 190 -8.91 -7.96 6.00
N GLY A 191 -7.93 -8.06 6.91
CA GLY A 191 -6.88 -9.08 6.88
C GLY A 191 -5.75 -8.85 5.88
N VAL A 192 -5.74 -7.74 5.13
CA VAL A 192 -4.72 -7.38 4.14
C VAL A 192 -3.69 -6.39 4.69
N SER A 193 -3.96 -5.83 5.88
CA SER A 193 -3.09 -4.85 6.53
C SER A 193 -1.76 -5.45 7.00
N ARG A 194 -0.70 -4.65 6.96
CA ARG A 194 0.61 -4.94 7.55
C ARG A 194 0.88 -4.06 8.75
N SER A 195 1.58 -4.63 9.72
CA SER A 195 2.00 -3.88 10.91
C SER A 195 3.30 -3.15 10.61
N LEU A 196 3.27 -1.80 10.64
CA LEU A 196 4.43 -0.95 10.43
C LEU A 196 4.69 -0.07 11.67
N LEU A 197 5.95 0.29 11.89
CA LEU A 197 6.35 1.23 12.92
C LEU A 197 6.11 2.69 12.49
N THR A 198 6.08 3.61 13.45
CA THR A 198 5.94 5.06 13.20
C THR A 198 6.99 5.56 12.19
N SER A 199 8.24 5.13 12.34
CA SER A 199 9.35 5.48 11.45
C SER A 199 9.06 5.09 9.99
N ASN A 200 8.55 3.89 9.76
CA ASN A 200 8.24 3.39 8.43
C ASN A 200 7.07 4.14 7.77
N ILE A 201 6.08 4.56 8.56
CA ILE A 201 4.95 5.35 8.04
C ILE A 201 5.39 6.78 7.71
N ALA A 202 6.25 7.37 8.54
CA ALA A 202 6.74 8.72 8.34
C ALA A 202 7.50 8.88 7.00
N VAL A 203 8.24 7.84 6.60
CA VAL A 203 8.96 7.82 5.32
C VAL A 203 8.01 7.72 4.12
N ASN A 204 6.86 7.07 4.28
CA ASN A 204 5.81 7.00 3.24
C ASN A 204 4.95 8.26 3.15
N SER A 205 5.31 9.33 3.83
CA SER A 205 4.63 10.62 3.70
C SER A 205 5.04 11.31 2.40
N PRO A 206 4.10 11.82 1.58
CA PRO A 206 4.40 12.34 0.24
C PRO A 206 5.09 13.74 0.24
N TRP A 207 5.80 14.08 1.29
CA TRP A 207 6.59 15.33 1.39
C TRP A 207 7.86 15.26 0.53
N THR A 208 7.72 14.84 -0.72
CA THR A 208 8.87 14.63 -1.62
C THR A 208 9.19 15.84 -2.48
N SER A 209 8.34 16.84 -2.53
CA SER A 209 8.54 18.06 -3.31
C SER A 209 8.59 19.28 -2.41
N VAL A 210 9.70 20.01 -2.51
CA VAL A 210 9.89 21.33 -1.88
C VAL A 210 9.52 22.44 -2.85
N ASP A 211 9.16 22.10 -4.08
CA ASP A 211 8.90 23.04 -5.15
C ASP A 211 7.41 23.33 -5.29
N LEU A 212 7.08 24.62 -5.23
CA LEU A 212 5.79 25.16 -5.58
C LEU A 212 5.95 25.82 -6.96
N GLN A 213 5.46 25.16 -8.01
CA GLN A 213 5.50 25.73 -9.35
C GLN A 213 4.13 25.60 -10.02
N ASP A 214 3.52 26.73 -10.36
CA ASP A 214 2.28 26.81 -11.11
C ASP A 214 2.55 27.21 -12.57
N LYS A 215 1.92 26.52 -13.53
CA LYS A 215 1.99 26.91 -14.94
C LYS A 215 1.36 28.31 -15.11
N GLY A 216 2.18 29.33 -15.37
CA GLY A 216 1.75 30.71 -15.49
C GLY A 216 1.78 31.51 -14.18
N GLY A 217 2.37 30.95 -13.14
CA GLY A 217 2.64 31.64 -11.87
C GLY A 217 3.59 32.84 -12.05
N LYS A 218 3.54 33.78 -11.10
CA LYS A 218 4.48 34.91 -11.04
C LYS A 218 5.76 34.47 -10.35
N PHE A 219 6.90 34.93 -10.85
CA PHE A 219 8.18 34.70 -10.22
C PHE A 219 8.25 35.37 -8.84
N TYR A 220 8.46 34.56 -7.81
CA TYR A 220 8.64 35.00 -6.43
C TYR A 220 10.09 34.88 -5.93
N GLY A 221 10.86 33.97 -6.54
CA GLY A 221 12.23 33.77 -6.15
C GLY A 221 12.80 32.42 -6.60
N ILE A 222 13.94 32.06 -6.03
CA ILE A 222 14.60 30.78 -6.24
C ILE A 222 14.59 30.03 -4.93
N ASN A 223 14.11 28.78 -4.95
CA ASN A 223 14.15 27.88 -3.80
C ASN A 223 15.61 27.57 -3.45
N GLN A 224 16.05 27.87 -2.23
CA GLN A 224 17.43 27.66 -1.81
C GLN A 224 17.85 26.19 -1.71
N ILE A 225 16.87 25.28 -1.60
CA ILE A 225 17.12 23.85 -1.43
C ILE A 225 17.20 23.15 -2.80
N SER A 226 16.22 23.41 -3.68
CA SER A 226 16.13 22.76 -4.99
C SER A 226 16.76 23.56 -6.13
N SER A 227 17.07 24.83 -5.90
CA SER A 227 17.53 25.79 -6.93
C SER A 227 16.51 26.01 -8.07
N ASN A 228 15.27 25.62 -7.87
CA ASN A 228 14.19 25.82 -8.83
C ASN A 228 13.49 27.17 -8.63
N ILE A 229 12.86 27.66 -9.68
CA ILE A 229 12.04 28.90 -9.68
C ILE A 229 10.75 28.64 -8.87
N ILE A 230 10.41 29.58 -7.97
CA ILE A 230 9.14 29.61 -7.25
C ILE A 230 8.27 30.72 -7.81
#